data_8b3a12c3c3cb951ccd5205367d545bd8
#
_entry.id   8b3a12c3c3cb951ccd5205367d545bd8
#
_cell.length_a   1.000
_cell.length_b   1.000
_cell.length_c   1.000
_cell.angle_alpha   90.00
_cell.angle_beta   90.00
_cell.angle_gamma   90.00
#
_symmetry.space_group_name_H-M   'P 1'
#
loop_
_entity.id
_entity.type
_entity.pdbx_description
1 polymer ?
#
loop_
_entity_poly.entity_id
_entity_poly.type
_entity_poly.pdbx_seq_one_letter_code
_entity_poly.pdbx_strand_id
1 'polypeptide(L)'
;RNPCFSAILCGTALLAPPAPAQSADGAGLLASTPQSVEDLQRIERQLQQMLPRVLPALVCIELNNGSGSGILVSEKGLVFSAAHVVDKKGTTLKIILPDGTRLPGKTTAQNSNSDAGIAKITSQLNKKLPCVEKAEKMPRVGDWVFALGHGGGLDRKRGPMVRLGRVVSLKNGVIQTDCKLIRGDSGGPLFNLDGKLIGIHSRVGSGLEDNLHVPMKDFNALTEETAEGKTSLTPSPEQDSQPFSTQPS
;
A
#
# COMPACT_ATOMS: atom_id res chain seq x y z
N ARG A 1 46.12 24.47 70.94
CA ARG A 1 46.37 23.10 70.38
C ARG A 1 45.02 22.57 69.87
N ASN A 2 44.77 22.75 68.60
CA ASN A 2 43.58 22.17 67.93
C ASN A 2 44.10 21.12 66.94
N PRO A 3 43.55 19.91 66.90
CA PRO A 3 43.79 19.00 65.83
C PRO A 3 42.77 19.19 64.67
N CYS A 4 43.30 19.34 63.47
CA CYS A 4 42.57 19.28 62.21
C CYS A 4 41.95 17.90 62.02
N PHE A 5 40.65 17.82 61.79
CA PHE A 5 39.98 16.66 61.22
C PHE A 5 39.82 16.87 59.72
N SER A 6 40.54 16.15 58.90
CA SER A 6 40.32 16.03 57.47
C SER A 6 39.20 15.02 57.21
N ALA A 7 38.08 15.53 56.70
CA ALA A 7 37.00 14.67 56.22
C ALA A 7 37.30 14.22 54.76
N ILE A 8 37.52 12.92 54.57
CA ILE A 8 37.61 12.29 53.25
C ILE A 8 36.19 12.08 52.76
N LEU A 9 35.75 12.87 51.74
CA LEU A 9 34.55 12.58 50.98
C LEU A 9 34.82 11.43 49.99
N CYS A 10 34.26 10.26 50.30
CA CYS A 10 34.21 9.15 49.36
C CYS A 10 33.04 9.37 48.41
N GLY A 11 33.32 9.87 47.23
CA GLY A 11 32.32 10.05 46.16
C GLY A 11 32.02 8.70 45.52
N THR A 12 30.84 8.15 45.84
CA THR A 12 30.30 7.01 45.08
C THR A 12 29.75 7.53 43.74
N ALA A 13 30.51 7.30 42.67
CA ALA A 13 30.01 7.49 41.32
C ALA A 13 28.90 6.48 41.02
N LEU A 14 27.64 6.92 40.95
CA LEU A 14 26.56 6.12 40.37
C LEU A 14 26.84 5.96 38.87
N LEU A 15 27.27 4.77 38.47
CA LEU A 15 27.28 4.38 37.08
C LEU A 15 25.80 4.33 36.59
N ALA A 16 25.42 5.21 35.68
CA ALA A 16 24.18 5.11 34.94
C ALA A 16 24.15 3.77 34.18
N PRO A 17 23.01 3.08 34.14
CA PRO A 17 22.88 1.87 33.33
C PRO A 17 23.17 2.20 31.87
N PRO A 18 23.81 1.32 31.11
CA PRO A 18 24.07 1.53 29.70
C PRO A 18 22.75 1.66 28.97
N ALA A 19 22.62 2.70 28.14
CA ALA A 19 21.50 2.87 27.24
C ALA A 19 21.36 1.59 26.41
N PRO A 20 20.12 1.10 26.17
CA PRO A 20 19.93 -0.08 25.33
C PRO A 20 20.55 0.20 23.96
N ALA A 21 21.49 -0.65 23.54
CA ALA A 21 22.08 -0.61 22.22
C ALA A 21 20.95 -0.68 21.19
N GLN A 22 20.72 0.40 20.44
CA GLN A 22 19.89 0.40 19.25
C GLN A 22 20.60 -0.49 18.23
N SER A 23 20.17 -1.75 18.14
CA SER A 23 20.69 -2.67 17.15
C SER A 23 20.35 -2.14 15.75
N ALA A 24 21.37 -1.86 14.94
CA ALA A 24 21.29 -1.48 13.53
C ALA A 24 20.73 -2.59 12.61
N ASP A 25 20.19 -3.67 13.16
CA ASP A 25 19.76 -4.88 12.46
C ASP A 25 18.27 -4.91 12.09
N GLY A 26 17.56 -3.77 12.15
CA GLY A 26 16.12 -3.71 11.82
C GLY A 26 15.78 -4.18 10.41
N ALA A 27 16.64 -3.92 9.43
CA ALA A 27 16.38 -4.25 8.03
C ALA A 27 16.55 -5.75 7.69
N GLY A 28 17.35 -6.49 8.43
CA GLY A 28 17.61 -7.92 8.17
C GLY A 28 16.50 -8.86 8.65
N LEU A 29 15.82 -8.52 9.74
CA LEU A 29 14.79 -9.36 10.36
C LEU A 29 13.45 -9.33 9.62
N LEU A 30 13.14 -8.23 8.93
CA LEU A 30 11.88 -8.08 8.20
C LEU A 30 11.82 -8.90 6.91
N ALA A 31 12.99 -9.39 6.44
CA ALA A 31 13.13 -10.25 5.26
C ALA A 31 13.27 -11.74 5.60
N SER A 32 13.43 -12.11 6.89
CA SER A 32 13.68 -13.48 7.32
C SER A 32 12.41 -14.16 7.86
N THR A 33 12.43 -15.49 7.86
CA THR A 33 11.43 -16.28 8.57
C THR A 33 11.64 -16.07 10.08
N PRO A 34 10.60 -15.67 10.85
CA PRO A 34 10.70 -15.51 12.30
C PRO A 34 11.20 -16.80 12.96
N GLN A 35 12.17 -16.68 13.84
CA GLN A 35 12.77 -17.81 14.57
C GLN A 35 12.34 -17.83 16.04
N SER A 36 11.70 -16.76 16.51
CA SER A 36 11.30 -16.62 17.90
C SER A 36 9.97 -15.87 18.03
N VAL A 37 9.38 -15.91 19.23
CA VAL A 37 8.18 -15.11 19.58
C VAL A 37 8.51 -13.63 19.54
N GLU A 38 9.71 -13.25 19.94
CA GLU A 38 10.20 -11.87 19.92
C GLU A 38 10.24 -11.29 18.50
N ASP A 39 10.58 -12.12 17.51
CA ASP A 39 10.56 -11.71 16.09
C ASP A 39 9.14 -11.42 15.64
N LEU A 40 8.16 -12.27 15.99
CA LEU A 40 6.75 -12.05 15.69
C LEU A 40 6.22 -10.79 16.35
N GLN A 41 6.54 -10.56 17.63
CA GLN A 41 6.18 -9.34 18.35
C GLN A 41 6.81 -8.09 17.74
N ARG A 42 8.01 -8.20 17.16
CA ARG A 42 8.66 -7.09 16.45
C ARG A 42 7.89 -6.73 15.17
N ILE A 43 7.50 -7.75 14.39
CA ILE A 43 6.68 -7.57 13.19
C ILE A 43 5.34 -6.90 13.56
N GLU A 44 4.68 -7.38 14.61
CA GLU A 44 3.42 -6.82 15.10
C GLU A 44 3.59 -5.35 15.51
N ARG A 45 4.59 -5.04 16.34
CA ARG A 45 4.88 -3.64 16.74
C ARG A 45 5.12 -2.73 15.56
N GLN A 46 5.89 -3.20 14.57
CA GLN A 46 6.17 -2.43 13.35
C GLN A 46 4.88 -2.14 12.57
N LEU A 47 4.03 -3.14 12.39
CA LEU A 47 2.73 -2.97 11.75
C LEU A 47 1.87 -1.96 12.52
N GLN A 48 1.75 -2.11 13.84
CA GLN A 48 0.96 -1.22 14.70
C GLN A 48 1.45 0.24 14.65
N GLN A 49 2.76 0.47 14.47
CA GLN A 49 3.34 1.80 14.32
C GLN A 49 3.05 2.42 12.95
N MET A 50 2.95 1.59 11.89
CA MET A 50 2.74 2.09 10.52
C MET A 50 1.25 2.33 10.21
N LEU A 51 0.33 1.53 10.73
CA LEU A 51 -1.09 1.67 10.44
C LEU A 51 -1.64 3.08 10.66
N PRO A 52 -1.40 3.78 11.80
CA PRO A 52 -1.88 5.14 11.99
C PRO A 52 -1.33 6.16 10.99
N ARG A 53 -0.19 5.87 10.38
CA ARG A 53 0.46 6.75 9.40
C ARG A 53 -0.12 6.60 8.00
N VAL A 54 -0.50 5.37 7.61
CA VAL A 54 -0.94 5.06 6.25
C VAL A 54 -2.47 5.01 6.08
N LEU A 55 -3.21 4.61 7.13
CA LEU A 55 -4.67 4.53 7.09
C LEU A 55 -5.37 5.85 6.70
N PRO A 56 -4.90 7.04 7.14
CA PRO A 56 -5.52 8.29 6.74
C PRO A 56 -5.47 8.58 5.23
N ALA A 57 -4.57 7.94 4.49
CA ALA A 57 -4.43 8.09 3.05
C ALA A 57 -5.24 7.05 2.23
N LEU A 58 -5.76 6.00 2.87
CA LEU A 58 -6.59 5.00 2.20
C LEU A 58 -7.96 5.60 1.85
N VAL A 59 -8.40 5.44 0.61
CA VAL A 59 -9.69 5.94 0.15
C VAL A 59 -10.54 4.82 -0.46
N CYS A 60 -11.85 4.99 -0.41
CA CYS A 60 -12.76 4.20 -1.23
C CYS A 60 -13.07 4.98 -2.51
N ILE A 61 -13.12 4.28 -3.64
CA ILE A 61 -13.51 4.82 -4.93
C ILE A 61 -14.86 4.23 -5.31
N GLU A 62 -15.85 5.08 -5.53
CA GLU A 62 -17.19 4.70 -6.02
C GLU A 62 -17.37 5.15 -7.47
N LEU A 63 -17.83 4.21 -8.31
CA LEU A 63 -18.38 4.43 -9.63
C LEU A 63 -19.86 4.02 -9.65
N ASN A 64 -20.56 4.29 -10.78
CA ASN A 64 -21.99 4.00 -10.89
C ASN A 64 -22.36 2.53 -10.60
N ASN A 65 -21.47 1.57 -10.91
CA ASN A 65 -21.76 0.14 -10.86
C ASN A 65 -20.87 -0.64 -9.88
N GLY A 66 -20.14 0.04 -8.98
CA GLY A 66 -19.26 -0.65 -8.05
C GLY A 66 -18.38 0.26 -7.22
N SER A 67 -17.58 -0.37 -6.38
CA SER A 67 -16.61 0.32 -5.56
C SER A 67 -15.30 -0.49 -5.48
N GLY A 68 -14.22 0.22 -5.25
CA GLY A 68 -12.91 -0.33 -4.98
C GLY A 68 -12.16 0.54 -3.98
N SER A 69 -10.88 0.28 -3.86
CA SER A 69 -9.98 1.00 -2.98
C SER A 69 -9.03 1.89 -3.77
N GLY A 70 -8.39 2.83 -3.10
CA GLY A 70 -7.32 3.66 -3.65
C GLY A 70 -6.44 4.19 -2.53
N ILE A 71 -5.31 4.79 -2.88
CA ILE A 71 -4.38 5.39 -1.94
C ILE A 71 -3.93 6.77 -2.40
N LEU A 72 -4.01 7.75 -1.51
CA LEU A 72 -3.51 9.10 -1.74
C LEU A 72 -1.98 9.09 -1.73
N VAL A 73 -1.36 9.56 -2.82
CA VAL A 73 0.09 9.64 -3.00
C VAL A 73 0.60 11.08 -3.12
N SER A 74 -0.30 12.06 -3.00
CA SER A 74 0.09 13.47 -2.89
C SER A 74 -0.91 14.26 -2.05
N GLU A 75 -0.41 15.30 -1.39
CA GLU A 75 -1.21 16.26 -0.62
C GLU A 75 -2.25 17.01 -1.49
N LYS A 76 -2.07 16.99 -2.82
CA LYS A 76 -2.94 17.62 -3.82
C LYS A 76 -4.02 16.67 -4.37
N GLY A 77 -4.23 15.52 -3.75
CA GLY A 77 -5.32 14.59 -4.09
C GLY A 77 -5.07 13.70 -5.30
N LEU A 78 -3.80 13.36 -5.59
CA LEU A 78 -3.50 12.29 -6.53
C LEU A 78 -3.71 10.94 -5.87
N VAL A 79 -4.44 10.05 -6.52
CA VAL A 79 -4.82 8.72 -6.02
C VAL A 79 -4.33 7.65 -6.98
N PHE A 80 -3.65 6.64 -6.46
CA PHE A 80 -3.35 5.42 -7.18
C PHE A 80 -4.40 4.36 -6.88
N SER A 81 -4.77 3.60 -7.91
CA SER A 81 -5.75 2.51 -7.84
C SER A 81 -5.50 1.52 -8.98
N ALA A 82 -6.34 0.51 -9.12
CA ALA A 82 -6.32 -0.39 -10.28
C ALA A 82 -7.04 0.24 -11.48
N ALA A 83 -6.58 -0.06 -12.71
CA ALA A 83 -7.21 0.46 -13.93
C ALA A 83 -8.68 0.05 -14.03
N HIS A 84 -9.00 -1.20 -13.72
CA HIS A 84 -10.37 -1.72 -13.76
C HIS A 84 -11.29 -1.07 -12.69
N VAL A 85 -10.73 -0.41 -11.66
CA VAL A 85 -11.47 0.34 -10.63
C VAL A 85 -11.75 1.76 -11.09
N VAL A 86 -10.77 2.45 -11.72
CA VAL A 86 -10.92 3.86 -12.12
C VAL A 86 -11.48 4.04 -13.51
N ASP A 87 -11.57 2.94 -14.31
CA ASP A 87 -12.04 2.94 -15.69
C ASP A 87 -11.19 3.85 -16.60
N LYS A 88 -11.66 4.20 -17.78
CA LYS A 88 -10.94 4.96 -18.79
C LYS A 88 -10.66 6.41 -18.39
N LYS A 89 -9.62 6.99 -18.97
CA LYS A 89 -9.27 8.41 -18.78
C LYS A 89 -10.49 9.31 -19.01
N GLY A 90 -10.71 10.22 -18.08
CA GLY A 90 -11.82 11.17 -18.11
C GLY A 90 -13.06 10.71 -17.34
N THR A 91 -13.15 9.45 -16.91
CA THR A 91 -14.28 8.96 -16.11
C THR A 91 -14.39 9.74 -14.79
N THR A 92 -15.61 10.20 -14.50
CA THR A 92 -15.94 10.83 -13.21
C THR A 92 -16.20 9.77 -12.16
N LEU A 93 -15.64 9.94 -10.98
CA LEU A 93 -15.76 9.03 -9.86
C LEU A 93 -15.89 9.80 -8.54
N LYS A 94 -16.30 9.12 -7.48
CA LYS A 94 -16.34 9.67 -6.11
C LYS A 94 -15.22 9.06 -5.30
N ILE A 95 -14.41 9.91 -4.68
CA ILE A 95 -13.34 9.52 -3.76
C ILE A 95 -13.85 9.79 -2.34
N ILE A 96 -13.91 8.74 -1.53
CA ILE A 96 -14.42 8.81 -0.16
C ILE A 96 -13.23 8.68 0.78
N LEU A 97 -13.01 9.72 1.57
CA LEU A 97 -11.96 9.77 2.59
C LEU A 97 -12.34 8.92 3.82
N PRO A 98 -11.39 8.55 4.68
CA PRO A 98 -11.65 7.77 5.90
C PRO A 98 -12.69 8.39 6.85
N ASP A 99 -12.76 9.73 6.91
CA ASP A 99 -13.76 10.45 7.70
C ASP A 99 -15.18 10.41 7.10
N GLY A 100 -15.32 9.85 5.88
CA GLY A 100 -16.56 9.76 5.12
C GLY A 100 -16.83 10.94 4.20
N THR A 101 -15.92 11.92 4.13
CA THR A 101 -16.01 13.03 3.17
C THR A 101 -15.99 12.49 1.74
N ARG A 102 -16.98 12.89 0.94
CA ARG A 102 -17.11 12.49 -0.48
C ARG A 102 -16.63 13.62 -1.37
N LEU A 103 -15.59 13.38 -2.14
CA LEU A 103 -14.99 14.34 -3.05
C LEU A 103 -15.15 13.89 -4.50
N PRO A 104 -15.48 14.79 -5.44
CA PRO A 104 -15.47 14.47 -6.85
C PRO A 104 -14.04 14.21 -7.32
N GLY A 105 -13.89 13.20 -8.15
CA GLY A 105 -12.62 12.83 -8.76
C GLY A 105 -12.78 12.51 -10.24
N LYS A 106 -11.66 12.43 -10.93
CA LYS A 106 -11.60 12.09 -12.35
C LYS A 106 -10.38 11.19 -12.61
N THR A 107 -10.56 10.16 -13.43
CA THR A 107 -9.46 9.34 -13.93
C THR A 107 -8.58 10.17 -14.84
N THR A 108 -7.30 10.29 -14.50
CA THR A 108 -6.31 11.07 -15.26
C THR A 108 -5.49 10.21 -16.21
N ALA A 109 -5.18 8.98 -15.81
CA ALA A 109 -4.45 8.01 -16.61
C ALA A 109 -4.80 6.58 -16.19
N GLN A 110 -4.63 5.65 -17.11
CA GLN A 110 -4.73 4.22 -16.82
C GLN A 110 -3.97 3.40 -17.88
N ASN A 111 -3.50 2.22 -17.50
CA ASN A 111 -2.91 1.22 -18.37
C ASN A 111 -3.59 -0.12 -18.07
N SER A 112 -4.43 -0.59 -19.00
CA SER A 112 -5.17 -1.86 -18.84
C SER A 112 -4.28 -3.09 -18.87
N ASN A 113 -3.10 -3.03 -19.53
CA ASN A 113 -2.19 -4.17 -19.61
C ASN A 113 -1.52 -4.45 -18.25
N SER A 114 -1.06 -3.42 -17.56
CA SER A 114 -0.49 -3.54 -16.21
C SER A 114 -1.55 -3.42 -15.10
N ASP A 115 -2.77 -3.01 -15.43
CA ASP A 115 -3.85 -2.69 -14.49
C ASP A 115 -3.52 -1.52 -13.54
N ALA A 116 -2.68 -0.58 -13.97
CA ALA A 116 -2.36 0.63 -13.23
C ALA A 116 -3.37 1.74 -13.54
N GLY A 117 -3.91 2.40 -12.53
CA GLY A 117 -4.88 3.48 -12.66
C GLY A 117 -4.57 4.67 -11.78
N ILE A 118 -4.73 5.87 -12.30
CA ILE A 118 -4.51 7.14 -11.60
C ILE A 118 -5.77 8.00 -11.67
N ALA A 119 -6.22 8.42 -10.52
CA ALA A 119 -7.31 9.39 -10.40
C ALA A 119 -6.83 10.64 -9.64
N LYS A 120 -7.57 11.73 -9.80
CA LYS A 120 -7.29 12.99 -9.10
C LYS A 120 -8.59 13.58 -8.58
N ILE A 121 -8.55 14.08 -7.35
CA ILE A 121 -9.63 14.90 -6.78
C ILE A 121 -9.70 16.20 -7.56
N THR A 122 -10.91 16.58 -7.98
CA THR A 122 -11.15 17.75 -8.85
C THR A 122 -11.72 18.96 -8.12
N SER A 123 -12.20 18.77 -6.89
CA SER A 123 -12.64 19.89 -6.05
C SER A 123 -11.45 20.68 -5.48
N GLN A 124 -11.69 21.94 -5.17
CA GLN A 124 -10.75 22.73 -4.39
C GLN A 124 -10.57 22.10 -3.00
N LEU A 125 -9.31 21.97 -2.57
CA LEU A 125 -8.94 21.43 -1.28
C LEU A 125 -8.63 22.58 -0.32
N ASN A 126 -9.32 22.62 0.81
CA ASN A 126 -9.11 23.65 1.85
C ASN A 126 -7.93 23.31 2.80
N LYS A 127 -7.42 22.09 2.72
CA LYS A 127 -6.27 21.60 3.50
C LYS A 127 -5.47 20.59 2.69
N LYS A 128 -4.22 20.38 3.09
CA LYS A 128 -3.39 19.30 2.59
C LYS A 128 -4.00 17.95 2.99
N LEU A 129 -4.03 17.01 2.05
CA LEU A 129 -4.49 15.65 2.33
C LEU A 129 -3.34 14.80 2.84
N PRO A 130 -3.62 13.82 3.72
CA PRO A 130 -2.64 12.80 4.07
C PRO A 130 -2.25 12.02 2.82
N CYS A 131 -0.96 11.70 2.67
CA CYS A 131 -0.49 10.90 1.56
C CYS A 131 0.65 9.99 2.04
N VAL A 132 0.89 8.92 1.28
CA VAL A 132 1.94 7.95 1.57
C VAL A 132 3.16 8.14 0.68
N GLU A 133 4.31 7.70 1.17
CA GLU A 133 5.54 7.66 0.41
C GLU A 133 5.65 6.35 -0.38
N LYS A 134 6.17 6.44 -1.60
CA LYS A 134 6.45 5.29 -2.45
C LYS A 134 7.81 4.69 -2.09
N ALA A 135 7.93 3.36 -2.20
CA ALA A 135 9.21 2.70 -2.12
C ALA A 135 10.02 2.94 -3.40
N GLU A 136 11.31 3.16 -3.24
CA GLU A 136 12.25 3.31 -4.37
C GLU A 136 12.65 1.96 -4.97
N LYS A 137 12.63 0.90 -4.15
CA LYS A 137 13.09 -0.43 -4.51
C LYS A 137 11.95 -1.43 -4.54
N MET A 138 12.04 -2.38 -5.46
CA MET A 138 11.18 -3.56 -5.47
C MET A 138 11.41 -4.39 -4.20
N PRO A 139 10.35 -5.01 -3.64
CA PRO A 139 10.52 -5.97 -2.56
C PRO A 139 11.24 -7.23 -3.04
N ARG A 140 11.67 -8.07 -2.12
CA ARG A 140 12.24 -9.39 -2.38
C ARG A 140 11.24 -10.48 -2.01
N VAL A 141 11.35 -11.63 -2.64
CA VAL A 141 10.60 -12.83 -2.21
C VAL A 141 10.97 -13.13 -0.76
N GLY A 142 9.95 -13.33 0.06
CA GLY A 142 10.09 -13.54 1.51
C GLY A 142 9.94 -12.29 2.36
N ASP A 143 9.98 -11.07 1.79
CA ASP A 143 9.76 -9.84 2.57
C ASP A 143 8.35 -9.81 3.16
N TRP A 144 8.24 -9.38 4.42
CA TRP A 144 6.97 -9.11 5.08
C TRP A 144 6.34 -7.85 4.51
N VAL A 145 5.03 -7.95 4.26
CA VAL A 145 4.23 -6.89 3.67
C VAL A 145 2.86 -6.83 4.32
N PHE A 146 2.19 -5.70 4.22
CA PHE A 146 0.79 -5.62 4.63
C PHE A 146 -0.07 -4.94 3.55
N ALA A 147 -1.27 -5.47 3.40
CA ALA A 147 -2.28 -5.02 2.45
C ALA A 147 -3.42 -4.31 3.18
N LEU A 148 -3.90 -3.19 2.62
CA LEU A 148 -5.07 -2.46 3.11
C LEU A 148 -6.12 -2.34 2.02
N GLY A 149 -7.41 -2.41 2.40
CA GLY A 149 -8.47 -2.24 1.43
C GLY A 149 -9.86 -2.24 2.04
N HIS A 150 -10.85 -1.91 1.21
CA HIS A 150 -12.26 -1.93 1.55
C HIS A 150 -12.93 -3.23 1.07
N GLY A 151 -12.34 -4.37 1.45
CA GLY A 151 -12.86 -5.69 1.08
C GLY A 151 -14.31 -5.87 1.49
N GLY A 152 -15.16 -6.29 0.56
CA GLY A 152 -16.62 -6.34 0.75
C GLY A 152 -17.31 -4.98 0.62
N GLY A 153 -16.59 -3.92 0.21
CA GLY A 153 -17.10 -2.56 0.10
C GLY A 153 -16.80 -1.70 1.34
N LEU A 154 -17.14 -0.42 1.24
CA LEU A 154 -16.95 0.54 2.32
C LEU A 154 -17.86 0.22 3.51
N ASP A 155 -17.26 -0.16 4.63
CA ASP A 155 -17.94 -0.35 5.91
C ASP A 155 -17.27 0.53 6.97
N ARG A 156 -17.94 1.63 7.33
CA ARG A 156 -17.39 2.60 8.28
C ARG A 156 -17.38 2.10 9.74
N LYS A 157 -18.18 1.09 10.07
CA LYS A 157 -18.20 0.51 11.42
C LYS A 157 -17.04 -0.45 11.63
N ARG A 158 -16.81 -1.32 10.64
CA ARG A 158 -15.70 -2.27 10.67
C ARG A 158 -14.35 -1.58 10.36
N GLY A 159 -14.38 -0.54 9.53
CA GLY A 159 -13.17 0.05 8.96
C GLY A 159 -12.54 -0.78 7.83
N PRO A 160 -11.37 -0.36 7.32
CA PRO A 160 -10.66 -1.09 6.28
C PRO A 160 -10.08 -2.40 6.82
N MET A 161 -9.91 -3.37 5.94
CA MET A 161 -9.25 -4.63 6.25
C MET A 161 -7.73 -4.47 6.20
N VAL A 162 -7.06 -5.07 7.18
CA VAL A 162 -5.59 -5.15 7.27
C VAL A 162 -5.20 -6.63 7.14
N ARG A 163 -4.24 -6.91 6.27
CA ARG A 163 -3.71 -8.27 6.08
C ARG A 163 -2.20 -8.22 6.09
N LEU A 164 -1.60 -8.94 7.00
CA LEU A 164 -0.17 -9.17 7.06
C LEU A 164 0.16 -10.42 6.25
N GLY A 165 1.21 -10.41 5.47
CA GLY A 165 1.64 -11.51 4.66
C GLY A 165 3.07 -11.35 4.16
N ARG A 166 3.42 -12.13 3.15
CA ARG A 166 4.77 -12.15 2.54
C ARG A 166 4.70 -12.07 1.03
N VAL A 167 5.75 -11.55 0.43
CA VAL A 167 5.97 -11.65 -1.01
C VAL A 167 6.34 -13.10 -1.33
N VAL A 168 5.55 -13.76 -2.18
CA VAL A 168 5.77 -15.16 -2.57
C VAL A 168 6.39 -15.28 -3.97
N SER A 169 6.20 -14.28 -4.83
CA SER A 169 6.79 -14.27 -6.18
C SER A 169 6.90 -12.86 -6.76
N LEU A 170 7.85 -12.68 -7.68
CA LEU A 170 8.05 -11.44 -8.46
C LEU A 170 8.11 -11.76 -9.98
N LYS A 171 7.46 -12.82 -10.41
CA LYS A 171 7.45 -13.25 -11.82
C LYS A 171 6.55 -12.35 -12.68
N ASN A 172 6.84 -12.27 -13.98
CA ASN A 172 6.04 -11.56 -14.98
C ASN A 172 5.80 -10.06 -14.67
N GLY A 173 6.70 -9.45 -13.90
CA GLY A 173 6.61 -8.01 -13.61
C GLY A 173 5.57 -7.62 -12.57
N VAL A 174 4.92 -8.56 -11.89
CA VAL A 174 3.95 -8.34 -10.82
C VAL A 174 4.50 -8.79 -9.47
N ILE A 175 3.96 -8.22 -8.40
CA ILE A 175 4.21 -8.68 -7.02
C ILE A 175 3.09 -9.66 -6.67
N GLN A 176 3.44 -10.85 -6.22
CA GLN A 176 2.51 -11.85 -5.72
C GLN A 176 2.72 -12.04 -4.23
N THR A 177 1.63 -12.07 -3.45
CA THR A 177 1.68 -12.24 -1.99
C THR A 177 0.69 -13.29 -1.51
N ASP A 178 0.86 -13.75 -0.27
CA ASP A 178 -0.12 -14.55 0.45
C ASP A 178 -1.13 -13.71 1.26
N CYS A 179 -1.13 -12.39 1.10
CA CYS A 179 -2.18 -11.51 1.63
C CYS A 179 -3.51 -11.80 0.92
N LYS A 180 -4.42 -12.51 1.57
CA LYS A 180 -5.69 -12.89 0.96
C LYS A 180 -6.57 -11.67 0.69
N LEU A 181 -6.64 -11.27 -0.58
CA LEU A 181 -7.51 -10.20 -1.05
C LEU A 181 -8.91 -10.74 -1.34
N ILE A 182 -9.91 -9.87 -1.28
CA ILE A 182 -11.29 -10.15 -1.67
C ILE A 182 -11.84 -9.00 -2.52
N ARG A 183 -13.00 -9.20 -3.15
CA ARG A 183 -13.67 -8.16 -3.93
C ARG A 183 -13.86 -6.88 -3.10
N GLY A 184 -13.50 -5.72 -3.66
CA GLY A 184 -13.48 -4.41 -2.99
C GLY A 184 -12.09 -3.97 -2.54
N ASP A 185 -11.14 -4.90 -2.36
CA ASP A 185 -9.75 -4.56 -2.08
C ASP A 185 -9.00 -4.02 -3.32
N SER A 186 -9.49 -4.34 -4.53
CA SER A 186 -8.92 -3.86 -5.80
C SER A 186 -8.62 -2.37 -5.76
N GLY A 187 -7.41 -1.99 -6.16
CA GLY A 187 -6.91 -0.62 -6.10
C GLY A 187 -6.34 -0.20 -4.75
N GLY A 188 -6.46 -1.02 -3.71
CA GLY A 188 -5.87 -0.76 -2.40
C GLY A 188 -4.36 -0.94 -2.38
N PRO A 189 -3.68 -0.38 -1.39
CA PRO A 189 -2.22 -0.37 -1.29
C PRO A 189 -1.65 -1.65 -0.69
N LEU A 190 -0.46 -2.04 -1.19
CA LEU A 190 0.46 -2.96 -0.57
C LEU A 190 1.67 -2.18 -0.06
N PHE A 191 2.02 -2.38 1.21
CA PHE A 191 3.13 -1.73 1.88
C PHE A 191 4.20 -2.72 2.34
N ASN A 192 5.45 -2.26 2.40
CA ASN A 192 6.46 -2.91 3.23
C ASN A 192 6.26 -2.53 4.70
N LEU A 193 6.97 -3.18 5.62
CA LEU A 193 6.83 -2.89 7.06
C LEU A 193 7.36 -1.50 7.47
N ASP A 194 8.05 -0.78 6.59
CA ASP A 194 8.43 0.62 6.82
C ASP A 194 7.32 1.61 6.43
N GLY A 195 6.17 1.10 6.01
CA GLY A 195 5.03 1.92 5.57
C GLY A 195 5.21 2.57 4.20
N LYS A 196 6.18 2.10 3.39
CA LYS A 196 6.37 2.57 2.03
C LYS A 196 5.49 1.77 1.07
N LEU A 197 4.81 2.47 0.18
CA LEU A 197 3.94 1.88 -0.85
C LEU A 197 4.79 1.13 -1.89
N ILE A 198 4.59 -0.18 -2.02
CA ILE A 198 5.33 -1.05 -2.95
C ILE A 198 4.49 -1.54 -4.12
N GLY A 199 3.16 -1.53 -3.99
CA GLY A 199 2.25 -2.00 -5.04
C GLY A 199 0.79 -1.64 -4.78
N ILE A 200 -0.03 -1.89 -5.79
CA ILE A 200 -1.49 -1.68 -5.76
C ILE A 200 -2.19 -2.99 -6.09
N HIS A 201 -3.21 -3.35 -5.32
CA HIS A 201 -3.97 -4.59 -5.52
C HIS A 201 -4.67 -4.61 -6.87
N SER A 202 -4.41 -5.64 -7.66
CA SER A 202 -4.96 -5.83 -9.00
C SER A 202 -5.95 -7.00 -9.02
N ARG A 203 -5.44 -8.22 -9.01
CA ARG A 203 -6.24 -9.43 -9.22
C ARG A 203 -6.17 -10.36 -8.03
N VAL A 204 -7.29 -11.06 -7.84
CA VAL A 204 -7.41 -12.15 -6.87
C VAL A 204 -7.57 -13.43 -7.67
N GLY A 205 -6.70 -14.41 -7.44
CA GLY A 205 -6.84 -15.75 -8.01
C GLY A 205 -7.65 -16.67 -7.10
N SER A 206 -7.72 -17.94 -7.48
CA SER A 206 -8.44 -18.98 -6.73
C SER A 206 -7.66 -19.51 -5.52
N GLY A 207 -6.34 -19.42 -5.52
CA GLY A 207 -5.45 -19.87 -4.46
C GLY A 207 -5.13 -18.76 -3.43
N LEU A 208 -4.59 -19.14 -2.28
CA LEU A 208 -4.14 -18.18 -1.26
C LEU A 208 -2.97 -17.35 -1.74
N GLU A 209 -2.14 -17.93 -2.62
CA GLU A 209 -0.97 -17.30 -3.23
C GLU A 209 -1.29 -16.45 -4.47
N ASP A 210 -2.52 -16.49 -4.98
CA ASP A 210 -2.89 -15.85 -6.25
C ASP A 210 -3.32 -14.38 -6.07
N ASN A 211 -2.74 -13.68 -5.10
CA ASN A 211 -3.01 -12.27 -4.89
C ASN A 211 -1.95 -11.42 -5.57
N LEU A 212 -2.33 -10.72 -6.65
CA LEU A 212 -1.43 -10.01 -7.54
C LEU A 212 -1.51 -8.50 -7.33
N HIS A 213 -0.34 -7.85 -7.39
CA HIS A 213 -0.22 -6.42 -7.20
C HIS A 213 0.63 -5.79 -8.30
N VAL A 214 0.18 -4.64 -8.80
CA VAL A 214 0.92 -3.80 -9.75
C VAL A 214 2.04 -3.08 -9.00
N PRO A 215 3.31 -3.22 -9.39
CA PRO A 215 4.42 -2.56 -8.71
C PRO A 215 4.51 -1.07 -9.01
N MET A 216 5.19 -0.31 -8.15
CA MET A 216 5.32 1.14 -8.28
C MET A 216 6.00 1.62 -9.56
N LYS A 217 6.85 0.81 -10.21
CA LYS A 217 7.48 1.15 -11.50
C LYS A 217 6.44 1.48 -12.57
N ASP A 218 5.31 0.76 -12.61
CA ASP A 218 4.26 0.95 -13.62
C ASP A 218 3.49 2.26 -13.37
N PHE A 219 3.32 2.65 -12.11
CA PHE A 219 2.75 3.94 -11.74
C PHE A 219 3.68 5.12 -12.01
N ASN A 220 5.00 4.93 -11.84
CA ASN A 220 5.98 5.97 -12.17
C ASN A 220 5.98 6.25 -13.68
N ALA A 221 6.04 5.20 -14.51
CA ALA A 221 5.95 5.31 -15.97
C ALA A 221 4.66 6.03 -16.39
N LEU A 222 3.51 5.63 -15.85
CA LEU A 222 2.21 6.22 -16.17
C LEU A 222 2.11 7.70 -15.73
N THR A 223 2.77 8.07 -14.64
CA THR A 223 2.83 9.46 -14.15
C THR A 223 3.70 10.33 -15.06
N GLU A 224 4.83 9.81 -15.52
CA GLU A 224 5.74 10.49 -16.45
C GLU A 224 5.10 10.72 -17.81
N GLU A 225 4.43 9.69 -18.40
CA GLU A 225 3.67 9.80 -19.64
C GLU A 225 2.60 10.90 -19.56
N THR A 226 1.94 11.00 -18.40
CA THR A 226 0.88 12.01 -18.18
C THR A 226 1.47 13.42 -18.05
N ALA A 227 2.64 13.57 -17.45
CA ALA A 227 3.33 14.86 -17.32
C ALA A 227 3.88 15.36 -18.67
N GLU A 228 4.34 14.47 -19.55
CA GLU A 228 4.85 14.76 -20.87
C GLU A 228 3.75 14.97 -21.94
N GLY A 229 2.47 14.78 -21.59
CA GLY A 229 1.35 14.90 -22.53
C GLY A 229 1.25 13.78 -23.56
N LYS A 230 2.07 12.73 -23.45
CA LYS A 230 2.02 11.55 -24.32
C LYS A 230 0.89 10.63 -23.89
N THR A 231 -0.18 10.61 -24.66
CA THR A 231 -1.25 9.62 -24.50
C THR A 231 -0.88 8.40 -25.30
N SER A 232 -0.40 7.32 -24.66
CA SER A 232 -0.23 6.04 -25.36
C SER A 232 -1.61 5.44 -25.61
N LEU A 233 -2.13 5.66 -26.81
CA LEU A 233 -3.23 4.90 -27.38
C LEU A 233 -2.63 3.68 -28.04
N THR A 234 -2.38 2.60 -27.31
CA THR A 234 -2.20 1.28 -27.89
C THR A 234 -3.59 0.63 -27.91
N PRO A 235 -4.19 0.37 -29.10
CA PRO A 235 -5.46 -0.35 -29.15
C PRO A 235 -5.21 -1.78 -28.69
N SER A 236 -6.10 -2.27 -27.82
CA SER A 236 -6.16 -3.69 -27.45
C SER A 236 -6.40 -4.52 -28.72
N PRO A 237 -5.68 -5.63 -28.95
CA PRO A 237 -6.07 -6.57 -30.00
C PRO A 237 -7.47 -7.11 -29.68
N GLU A 238 -8.39 -6.98 -30.64
CA GLU A 238 -9.70 -7.62 -30.60
C GLU A 238 -9.51 -9.11 -30.31
N GLN A 239 -10.07 -9.56 -29.20
CA GLN A 239 -10.21 -10.99 -28.96
C GLN A 239 -11.32 -11.48 -29.86
N ASP A 240 -10.89 -12.19 -30.91
CA ASP A 240 -11.74 -13.00 -31.79
C ASP A 240 -12.61 -13.93 -30.92
N SER A 241 -13.88 -13.60 -30.79
CA SER A 241 -14.87 -14.43 -30.14
C SER A 241 -15.25 -15.56 -31.13
N GLN A 242 -14.58 -16.69 -31.02
CA GLN A 242 -15.04 -17.91 -31.68
C GLN A 242 -16.31 -18.43 -30.99
N PRO A 243 -17.38 -18.71 -31.74
CA PRO A 243 -18.59 -19.26 -31.16
C PRO A 243 -18.38 -20.74 -30.80
N PHE A 244 -18.82 -21.07 -29.58
CA PHE A 244 -18.89 -22.44 -29.08
C PHE A 244 -19.82 -23.26 -29.99
N SER A 245 -19.27 -24.20 -30.77
CA SER A 245 -20.07 -25.17 -31.51
C SER A 245 -20.62 -26.22 -30.56
N THR A 246 -21.93 -26.22 -30.38
CA THR A 246 -22.66 -27.33 -29.81
C THR A 246 -22.69 -28.47 -30.80
N GLN A 247 -22.12 -29.61 -30.47
CA GLN A 247 -22.44 -30.89 -31.13
C GLN A 247 -23.46 -31.66 -30.26
N PRO A 248 -24.55 -32.19 -30.89
CA PRO A 248 -25.48 -33.10 -30.22
C PRO A 248 -25.07 -34.55 -30.48
N SER A 249 -25.08 -35.38 -29.45
CA SER A 249 -25.51 -36.79 -29.40
C SER A 249 -25.06 -37.41 -28.09
#